data_86bb9ffe46405b9aa8f085898e4d6cf9
#
_entry.id   86bb9ffe46405b9aa8f085898e4d6cf9
#
_cell.length_a   1.000
_cell.length_b   1.000
_cell.length_c   1.000
_cell.angle_alpha   90.00
_cell.angle_beta   90.00
_cell.angle_gamma   90.00
#
_symmetry.space_group_name_H-M   'P 1'
#
loop_
_entity.id
_entity.type
_entity.pdbx_description
1 polymer ?
#
loop_
_entity_poly.entity_id
_entity_poly.type
_entity_poly.pdbx_seq_one_letter_code
_entity_poly.pdbx_strand_id
1 'polypeptide(L)'
;KRVDRAPDLLDRDWQVWNDLRSLFISNRSSKTPAGYDDLATAIMAAADVLPCHPGPLADAKLHLSCLIACAQEVMAAYETRKKALGLIDVADMITGAEHLLRTDLAVRQAVLDEIDCVIIDEFQDTNPVQFALLWQLGQHAPRTLLVGDVKQSIMGFQGADPRLSTALAAANPDATQP
;
A
#
# COMPACT_ATOMS: atom_id res chain seq x y z
N LYS A 1 -25.84 25.89 -21.09
CA LYS A 1 -25.26 24.98 -22.12
C LYS A 1 -24.64 23.71 -21.52
N ARG A 2 -24.27 23.67 -20.23
CA ARG A 2 -23.69 22.48 -19.57
C ARG A 2 -24.73 21.54 -18.96
N VAL A 3 -25.94 22.04 -18.71
CA VAL A 3 -27.06 21.30 -18.09
C VAL A 3 -28.02 20.69 -19.12
N ASP A 4 -27.85 20.98 -20.41
CA ASP A 4 -28.74 20.51 -21.50
C ASP A 4 -28.39 19.09 -21.99
N ARG A 5 -27.53 18.35 -21.29
CA ARG A 5 -27.21 16.95 -21.62
C ARG A 5 -28.23 16.01 -20.98
N ALA A 6 -28.51 14.90 -21.65
CA ALA A 6 -29.42 13.88 -21.14
C ALA A 6 -28.95 13.41 -19.74
N PRO A 7 -29.86 13.25 -18.76
CA PRO A 7 -29.53 12.90 -17.38
C PRO A 7 -28.66 11.64 -17.21
N ASP A 8 -28.85 10.66 -18.08
CA ASP A 8 -28.13 9.40 -18.11
C ASP A 8 -26.64 9.53 -18.53
N LEU A 9 -26.30 10.60 -19.26
CA LEU A 9 -24.90 10.91 -19.58
C LEU A 9 -24.16 11.57 -18.41
N LEU A 10 -24.87 12.24 -17.51
CA LEU A 10 -24.28 12.87 -16.32
C LEU A 10 -23.74 11.85 -15.31
N ASP A 11 -24.33 10.66 -15.26
CA ASP A 11 -23.97 9.62 -14.31
C ASP A 11 -22.57 9.05 -14.54
N ARG A 12 -22.04 9.17 -15.76
CA ARG A 12 -20.75 8.59 -16.16
C ARG A 12 -19.74 9.59 -16.70
N ASP A 13 -20.14 10.84 -16.90
CA ASP A 13 -19.27 11.88 -17.45
C ASP A 13 -18.58 12.67 -16.32
N TRP A 14 -17.40 12.26 -15.94
CA TRP A 14 -16.55 12.90 -14.94
C TRP A 14 -16.28 14.38 -15.24
N GLN A 15 -16.12 14.73 -16.52
CA GLN A 15 -15.82 16.11 -16.88
C GLN A 15 -17.04 17.01 -16.62
N VAL A 16 -18.22 16.54 -17.00
CA VAL A 16 -19.46 17.31 -16.75
C VAL A 16 -19.71 17.43 -15.25
N TRP A 17 -19.52 16.35 -14.49
CA TRP A 17 -19.67 16.37 -13.05
C TRP A 17 -18.65 17.31 -12.38
N ASN A 18 -17.41 17.29 -12.81
CA ASN A 18 -16.36 18.19 -12.30
C ASN A 18 -16.68 19.66 -12.65
N ASP A 19 -17.25 19.94 -13.81
CA ASP A 19 -17.69 21.27 -14.22
C ASP A 19 -18.82 21.82 -13.31
N LEU A 20 -19.67 20.95 -12.76
CA LEU A 20 -20.72 21.34 -11.81
C LEU A 20 -20.17 21.83 -10.47
N ARG A 21 -18.96 21.42 -10.10
CA ARG A 21 -18.25 21.87 -8.88
C ARG A 21 -17.73 23.32 -8.99
N SER A 22 -17.66 23.86 -10.19
CA SER A 22 -17.10 25.19 -10.47
C SER A 22 -18.04 26.07 -11.24
N LEU A 23 -19.33 26.11 -10.86
CA LEU A 23 -20.30 27.00 -11.47
C LEU A 23 -19.98 28.46 -11.13
N PHE A 24 -20.28 29.32 -12.09
CA PHE A 24 -20.12 30.77 -11.90
C PHE A 24 -21.15 31.27 -10.87
N ILE A 25 -20.68 32.06 -9.91
CA ILE A 25 -21.51 32.81 -8.97
C ILE A 25 -21.53 34.27 -9.42
N SER A 26 -22.72 34.83 -9.58
CA SER A 26 -22.90 36.15 -10.17
C SER A 26 -22.60 37.30 -9.23
N ASN A 27 -22.50 37.03 -7.92
CA ASN A 27 -22.38 38.07 -6.88
C ASN A 27 -23.44 39.19 -7.02
N ARG A 28 -24.67 38.79 -7.33
CA ARG A 28 -25.81 39.72 -7.51
C ARG A 28 -25.71 40.65 -8.73
N SER A 29 -25.18 40.15 -9.84
CA SER A 29 -25.25 40.89 -11.11
C SER A 29 -26.70 41.09 -11.53
N SER A 30 -27.07 42.28 -11.96
CA SER A 30 -28.41 42.61 -12.44
C SER A 30 -28.86 41.80 -13.70
N LYS A 31 -27.94 41.08 -14.33
CA LYS A 31 -28.19 40.23 -15.49
C LYS A 31 -28.49 38.77 -15.15
N THR A 32 -28.41 38.41 -13.87
CA THR A 32 -28.62 37.04 -13.43
C THR A 32 -30.04 36.90 -12.88
N PRO A 33 -30.77 35.83 -13.23
CA PRO A 33 -32.10 35.57 -12.68
C PRO A 33 -32.10 35.48 -11.14
N ALA A 34 -33.19 35.92 -10.53
CA ALA A 34 -33.36 35.77 -9.08
C ALA A 34 -33.25 34.29 -8.68
N GLY A 35 -32.53 33.99 -7.61
CA GLY A 35 -32.33 32.62 -7.10
C GLY A 35 -31.24 31.82 -7.81
N TYR A 36 -30.58 32.37 -8.84
CA TYR A 36 -29.52 31.66 -9.56
C TYR A 36 -28.33 31.30 -8.64
N ASP A 37 -27.85 32.25 -7.84
CA ASP A 37 -26.67 32.02 -6.99
C ASP A 37 -26.94 30.97 -5.91
N ASP A 38 -28.15 30.95 -5.35
CA ASP A 38 -28.56 29.93 -4.35
C ASP A 38 -28.60 28.54 -5.00
N LEU A 39 -29.19 28.46 -6.21
CA LEU A 39 -29.25 27.20 -6.96
C LEU A 39 -27.85 26.73 -7.38
N ALA A 40 -27.01 27.62 -7.88
CA ALA A 40 -25.65 27.28 -8.28
C ALA A 40 -24.82 26.80 -7.07
N THR A 41 -24.97 27.44 -5.91
CA THR A 41 -24.33 27.02 -4.66
C THR A 41 -24.81 25.63 -4.23
N ALA A 42 -26.11 25.37 -4.30
CA ALA A 42 -26.67 24.07 -3.96
C ALA A 42 -26.17 22.94 -4.90
N ILE A 43 -26.07 23.24 -6.21
CA ILE A 43 -25.52 22.30 -7.21
C ILE A 43 -24.05 22.02 -6.95
N MET A 44 -23.24 23.06 -6.67
CA MET A 44 -21.82 22.89 -6.35
C MET A 44 -21.62 22.04 -5.09
N ALA A 45 -22.40 22.30 -4.04
CA ALA A 45 -22.35 21.52 -2.81
C ALA A 45 -22.73 20.04 -3.04
N ALA A 46 -23.78 19.79 -3.84
CA ALA A 46 -24.16 18.42 -4.21
C ALA A 46 -23.09 17.72 -5.07
N ALA A 47 -22.46 18.45 -6.00
CA ALA A 47 -21.40 17.92 -6.85
C ALA A 47 -20.08 17.69 -6.09
N ASP A 48 -19.87 18.32 -4.95
CA ASP A 48 -18.66 18.15 -4.13
C ASP A 48 -18.62 16.79 -3.40
N VAL A 49 -19.75 16.09 -3.34
CA VAL A 49 -19.87 14.71 -2.82
C VAL A 49 -19.45 13.66 -3.87
N LEU A 50 -18.52 14.01 -4.77
CA LEU A 50 -17.98 13.16 -5.84
C LEU A 50 -17.54 11.75 -5.40
N PRO A 51 -16.83 11.56 -4.25
CA PRO A 51 -16.43 10.24 -3.80
C PRO A 51 -17.60 9.26 -3.58
N CYS A 52 -18.81 9.79 -3.37
CA CYS A 52 -20.02 9.00 -3.15
C CYS A 52 -20.83 8.81 -4.44
N HIS A 53 -20.45 9.41 -5.57
CA HIS A 53 -21.15 9.28 -6.83
C HIS A 53 -20.98 7.87 -7.40
N PRO A 54 -22.05 7.11 -7.69
CA PRO A 54 -21.94 5.71 -8.08
C PRO A 54 -21.20 5.49 -9.41
N GLY A 55 -21.43 6.33 -10.42
CA GLY A 55 -20.76 6.21 -11.71
C GLY A 55 -19.25 6.34 -11.63
N PRO A 56 -18.70 7.49 -11.16
CA PRO A 56 -17.28 7.69 -10.95
C PRO A 56 -16.62 6.64 -10.05
N LEU A 57 -17.31 6.23 -8.99
CA LEU A 57 -16.79 5.21 -8.09
C LEU A 57 -16.69 3.84 -8.78
N ALA A 58 -17.69 3.48 -9.59
CA ALA A 58 -17.68 2.24 -10.36
C ALA A 58 -16.53 2.24 -11.39
N ASP A 59 -16.34 3.35 -12.11
CA ASP A 59 -15.27 3.50 -13.10
C ASP A 59 -13.88 3.44 -12.43
N ALA A 60 -13.69 4.10 -11.29
CA ALA A 60 -12.46 4.03 -10.53
C ALA A 60 -12.15 2.61 -10.03
N LYS A 61 -13.15 1.89 -9.53
CA LYS A 61 -13.02 0.49 -9.12
C LYS A 61 -12.66 -0.41 -10.31
N LEU A 62 -13.34 -0.25 -11.45
CA LEU A 62 -13.04 -1.02 -12.66
C LEU A 62 -11.61 -0.76 -13.13
N HIS A 63 -11.20 0.51 -13.20
CA HIS A 63 -9.83 0.89 -13.58
C HIS A 63 -8.79 0.26 -12.66
N LEU A 64 -8.99 0.37 -11.35
CA LEU A 64 -8.07 -0.24 -10.36
C LEU A 64 -8.03 -1.77 -10.51
N SER A 65 -9.17 -2.41 -10.71
CA SER A 65 -9.23 -3.87 -10.93
C SER A 65 -8.46 -4.29 -12.17
N CYS A 66 -8.57 -3.54 -13.27
CA CYS A 66 -7.82 -3.81 -14.49
C CYS A 66 -6.29 -3.62 -14.28
N LEU A 67 -5.88 -2.58 -13.55
CA LEU A 67 -4.47 -2.36 -13.23
C LEU A 67 -3.90 -3.50 -12.37
N ILE A 68 -4.64 -3.94 -11.36
CA ILE A 68 -4.23 -5.06 -10.50
C ILE A 68 -4.10 -6.35 -11.31
N ALA A 69 -5.10 -6.66 -12.15
CA ALA A 69 -5.06 -7.85 -12.99
C ALA A 69 -3.86 -7.83 -13.95
N CYS A 70 -3.63 -6.70 -14.62
CA CYS A 70 -2.47 -6.53 -15.50
C CYS A 70 -1.14 -6.69 -14.73
N ALA A 71 -1.02 -6.10 -13.57
CA ALA A 71 0.18 -6.25 -12.74
C ALA A 71 0.41 -7.71 -12.34
N GLN A 72 -0.64 -8.44 -11.97
CA GLN A 72 -0.55 -9.87 -11.63
C GLN A 72 -0.09 -10.71 -12.83
N GLU A 73 -0.63 -10.46 -14.03
CA GLU A 73 -0.20 -11.15 -15.26
C GLU A 73 1.26 -10.88 -15.59
N VAL A 74 1.69 -9.63 -15.50
CA VAL A 74 3.09 -9.25 -15.73
C VAL A 74 4.01 -9.93 -14.72
N MET A 75 3.67 -9.95 -13.44
CA MET A 75 4.44 -10.63 -12.40
C MET A 75 4.53 -12.14 -12.67
N ALA A 76 3.42 -12.78 -13.04
CA ALA A 76 3.40 -14.21 -13.35
C ALA A 76 4.28 -14.54 -14.58
N ALA A 77 4.21 -13.71 -15.63
CA ALA A 77 5.06 -13.85 -16.80
C ALA A 77 6.55 -13.65 -16.47
N TYR A 78 6.88 -12.64 -15.65
CA TYR A 78 8.23 -12.39 -15.16
C TYR A 78 8.78 -13.59 -14.39
N GLU A 79 8.04 -14.12 -13.42
CA GLU A 79 8.43 -15.30 -12.65
C GLU A 79 8.65 -16.54 -13.55
N THR A 80 7.74 -16.76 -14.50
CA THR A 80 7.87 -17.86 -15.46
C THR A 80 9.14 -17.72 -16.31
N ARG A 81 9.41 -16.52 -16.80
CA ARG A 81 10.60 -16.24 -17.61
C ARG A 81 11.88 -16.38 -16.81
N LYS A 82 11.91 -15.86 -15.59
CA LYS A 82 13.03 -15.95 -14.66
C LYS A 82 13.40 -17.42 -14.39
N LYS A 83 12.40 -18.25 -14.04
CA LYS A 83 12.59 -19.70 -13.84
C LYS A 83 13.10 -20.42 -15.10
N ALA A 84 12.55 -20.10 -16.27
CA ALA A 84 12.97 -20.71 -17.53
C ALA A 84 14.43 -20.37 -17.89
N LEU A 85 14.95 -19.25 -17.43
CA LEU A 85 16.33 -18.83 -17.62
C LEU A 85 17.28 -19.27 -16.50
N GLY A 86 16.76 -19.90 -15.42
CA GLY A 86 17.55 -20.26 -14.25
C GLY A 86 18.07 -19.06 -13.46
N LEU A 87 17.36 -17.92 -13.55
CA LEU A 87 17.74 -16.69 -12.84
C LEU A 87 17.01 -16.59 -11.51
N ILE A 88 17.71 -16.05 -10.52
CA ILE A 88 17.17 -15.65 -9.22
C ILE A 88 17.53 -14.19 -8.95
N ASP A 89 16.64 -13.45 -8.35
CA ASP A 89 16.91 -12.10 -7.87
C ASP A 89 17.07 -12.06 -6.34
N VAL A 90 17.37 -10.88 -5.79
CA VAL A 90 17.57 -10.72 -4.33
C VAL A 90 16.32 -11.07 -3.53
N ALA A 91 15.13 -10.76 -4.06
CA ALA A 91 13.87 -11.10 -3.41
C ALA A 91 13.66 -12.62 -3.36
N ASP A 92 14.02 -13.33 -4.44
CA ASP A 92 13.99 -14.81 -4.46
C ASP A 92 14.92 -15.43 -3.43
N MET A 93 16.13 -14.86 -3.28
CA MET A 93 17.11 -15.38 -2.30
C MET A 93 16.54 -15.28 -0.88
N ILE A 94 15.98 -14.13 -0.53
CA ILE A 94 15.39 -13.90 0.80
C ILE A 94 14.18 -14.80 1.02
N THR A 95 13.25 -14.83 0.05
CA THR A 95 12.03 -15.64 0.13
C THR A 95 12.35 -17.14 0.15
N GLY A 96 13.32 -17.57 -0.66
CA GLY A 96 13.77 -18.96 -0.71
C GLY A 96 14.45 -19.38 0.58
N ALA A 97 15.28 -18.54 1.17
CA ALA A 97 15.92 -18.80 2.46
C ALA A 97 14.88 -18.89 3.59
N GLU A 98 13.92 -17.96 3.65
CA GLU A 98 12.80 -18.02 4.61
C GLU A 98 12.02 -19.31 4.46
N HIS A 99 11.62 -19.64 3.23
CA HIS A 99 10.87 -20.86 2.95
C HIS A 99 11.63 -22.12 3.40
N LEU A 100 12.92 -22.20 3.08
CA LEU A 100 13.77 -23.33 3.41
C LEU A 100 13.90 -23.50 4.94
N LEU A 101 14.23 -22.42 5.66
CA LEU A 101 14.33 -22.45 7.10
C LEU A 101 13.00 -22.78 7.80
N ARG A 102 11.89 -22.39 7.21
CA ARG A 102 10.55 -22.67 7.74
C ARG A 102 10.12 -24.11 7.52
N THR A 103 10.45 -24.71 6.36
CA THR A 103 9.92 -26.01 5.94
C THR A 103 10.88 -27.17 6.18
N ASP A 104 12.19 -26.92 6.20
CA ASP A 104 13.22 -27.96 6.40
C ASP A 104 13.89 -27.81 7.76
N LEU A 105 13.48 -28.68 8.69
CA LEU A 105 14.02 -28.71 10.05
C LEU A 105 15.50 -29.05 10.10
N ALA A 106 15.99 -29.91 9.21
CA ALA A 106 17.37 -30.34 9.21
C ALA A 106 18.30 -29.20 8.77
N VAL A 107 17.90 -28.47 7.71
CA VAL A 107 18.62 -27.29 7.25
C VAL A 107 18.60 -26.20 8.33
N ARG A 108 17.44 -25.92 8.93
CA ARG A 108 17.34 -24.95 10.01
C ARG A 108 18.26 -25.31 11.17
N GLN A 109 18.26 -26.56 11.61
CA GLN A 109 19.12 -26.99 12.72
C GLN A 109 20.61 -26.87 12.36
N ALA A 110 21.00 -27.30 11.16
CA ALA A 110 22.39 -27.17 10.73
C ALA A 110 22.89 -25.71 10.71
N VAL A 111 22.02 -24.76 10.30
CA VAL A 111 22.34 -23.33 10.35
C VAL A 111 22.43 -22.81 11.80
N LEU A 112 21.50 -23.24 12.67
CA LEU A 112 21.46 -22.81 14.06
C LEU A 112 22.63 -23.36 14.89
N ASP A 113 23.13 -24.54 14.56
CA ASP A 113 24.29 -25.16 15.24
C ASP A 113 25.57 -24.33 15.03
N GLU A 114 25.64 -23.49 14.01
CA GLU A 114 26.75 -22.57 13.72
C GLU A 114 26.54 -21.17 14.29
N ILE A 115 25.40 -20.89 14.94
CA ILE A 115 25.02 -19.53 15.39
C ILE A 115 24.97 -19.48 16.92
N ASP A 116 25.86 -18.71 17.52
CA ASP A 116 25.84 -18.40 18.96
C ASP A 116 24.95 -17.19 19.30
N CYS A 117 24.84 -16.24 18.38
CA CYS A 117 24.08 -15.01 18.59
C CYS A 117 23.63 -14.42 17.26
N VAL A 118 22.36 -13.98 17.20
CA VAL A 118 21.82 -13.21 16.07
C VAL A 118 21.77 -11.73 16.47
N ILE A 119 22.41 -10.88 15.69
CA ILE A 119 22.37 -9.42 15.88
C ILE A 119 21.76 -8.81 14.61
N ILE A 120 20.68 -8.09 14.78
CA ILE A 120 19.97 -7.40 13.69
C ILE A 120 20.05 -5.90 13.99
N ASP A 121 20.80 -5.19 13.16
CA ASP A 121 20.90 -3.74 13.21
C ASP A 121 19.93 -3.08 12.23
N GLU A 122 19.61 -1.81 12.47
CA GLU A 122 18.65 -1.03 11.66
C GLU A 122 17.30 -1.76 11.46
N PHE A 123 16.83 -2.39 12.53
CA PHE A 123 15.63 -3.25 12.48
C PHE A 123 14.40 -2.52 11.96
N GLN A 124 14.28 -1.19 12.15
CA GLN A 124 13.18 -0.38 11.64
C GLN A 124 13.08 -0.35 10.10
N ASP A 125 14.18 -0.67 9.39
CA ASP A 125 14.23 -0.70 7.92
C ASP A 125 13.94 -2.09 7.32
N THR A 126 13.58 -3.04 8.16
CA THR A 126 13.29 -4.43 7.78
C THR A 126 11.90 -4.54 7.14
N ASN A 127 11.80 -5.20 6.00
CA ASN A 127 10.51 -5.54 5.41
C ASN A 127 9.95 -6.86 6.01
N PRO A 128 8.63 -7.15 5.84
CA PRO A 128 8.00 -8.32 6.45
C PRO A 128 8.65 -9.68 6.09
N VAL A 129 9.17 -9.84 4.87
CA VAL A 129 9.81 -11.10 4.43
C VAL A 129 11.20 -11.25 5.06
N GLN A 130 11.98 -10.17 5.07
CA GLN A 130 13.27 -10.13 5.79
C GLN A 130 13.05 -10.40 7.28
N PHE A 131 12.04 -9.77 7.88
CA PHE A 131 11.70 -10.04 9.27
C PHE A 131 11.38 -11.52 9.50
N ALA A 132 10.55 -12.14 8.66
CA ALA A 132 10.19 -13.54 8.78
C ALA A 132 11.44 -14.45 8.73
N LEU A 133 12.37 -14.20 7.79
CA LEU A 133 13.65 -14.91 7.70
C LEU A 133 14.48 -14.75 8.98
N LEU A 134 14.71 -13.51 9.40
CA LEU A 134 15.53 -13.20 10.57
C LEU A 134 14.89 -13.73 11.86
N TRP A 135 13.57 -13.72 11.94
CA TRP A 135 12.83 -14.27 13.07
C TRP A 135 12.94 -15.78 13.19
N GLN A 136 12.98 -16.52 12.05
CA GLN A 136 13.24 -17.96 12.05
C GLN A 136 14.59 -18.30 12.69
N LEU A 137 15.57 -17.46 12.52
CA LEU A 137 16.88 -17.62 13.17
C LEU A 137 16.84 -17.12 14.62
N GLY A 138 16.37 -15.89 14.83
CA GLY A 138 16.43 -15.22 16.13
C GLY A 138 15.62 -15.92 17.22
N GLN A 139 14.45 -16.45 16.92
CA GLN A 139 13.61 -17.15 17.92
C GLN A 139 14.22 -18.47 18.42
N HIS A 140 15.16 -19.05 17.66
CA HIS A 140 15.77 -20.34 17.98
C HIS A 140 17.25 -20.22 18.36
N ALA A 141 17.89 -19.08 18.10
CA ALA A 141 19.27 -18.83 18.50
C ALA A 141 19.41 -18.71 20.04
N PRO A 142 20.56 -19.09 20.61
CA PRO A 142 20.80 -18.93 22.05
C PRO A 142 20.66 -17.51 22.55
N ARG A 143 20.99 -16.52 21.72
CA ARG A 143 20.87 -15.09 22.01
C ARG A 143 20.46 -14.32 20.76
N THR A 144 19.59 -13.33 20.94
CA THR A 144 19.16 -12.44 19.85
C THR A 144 19.14 -11.01 20.35
N LEU A 145 19.75 -10.12 19.59
CA LEU A 145 19.75 -8.68 19.81
C LEU A 145 19.20 -7.97 18.59
N LEU A 146 18.19 -7.14 18.81
CA LEU A 146 17.61 -6.27 17.80
C LEU A 146 17.94 -4.83 18.16
N VAL A 147 18.53 -4.11 17.23
CA VAL A 147 18.92 -2.71 17.38
C VAL A 147 18.19 -1.89 16.30
N GLY A 148 17.57 -0.79 16.70
CA GLY A 148 16.89 0.08 15.77
C GLY A 148 16.21 1.26 16.44
N ASP A 149 15.98 2.32 15.67
CA ASP A 149 15.23 3.50 16.09
C ASP A 149 14.07 3.76 15.13
N VAL A 150 12.85 3.52 15.59
CA VAL A 150 11.62 3.73 14.79
C VAL A 150 11.51 5.15 14.24
N LYS A 151 12.12 6.15 14.91
CA LYS A 151 12.13 7.54 14.44
C LYS A 151 13.01 7.75 13.21
N GLN A 152 13.94 6.83 12.95
CA GLN A 152 14.84 6.85 11.78
C GLN A 152 14.31 6.01 10.62
N SER A 153 13.12 5.42 10.74
CA SER A 153 12.51 4.62 9.66
C SER A 153 12.15 5.49 8.47
N ILE A 154 12.95 5.43 7.41
CA ILE A 154 12.75 6.18 6.16
C ILE A 154 12.60 5.28 4.93
N MET A 155 12.78 3.97 5.09
CA MET A 155 12.84 2.99 3.99
C MET A 155 11.47 2.39 3.63
N GLY A 156 10.37 3.08 3.95
CA GLY A 156 9.01 2.63 3.60
C GLY A 156 8.80 2.39 2.10
N PHE A 157 9.53 3.10 1.22
CA PHE A 157 9.50 2.90 -0.22
C PHE A 157 10.12 1.56 -0.67
N GLN A 158 10.94 0.92 0.17
CA GLN A 158 11.48 -0.43 -0.04
C GLN A 158 10.66 -1.51 0.70
N GLY A 159 9.50 -1.14 1.23
CA GLY A 159 8.61 -2.06 1.92
C GLY A 159 8.95 -2.28 3.40
N ALA A 160 9.83 -1.48 4.00
CA ALA A 160 10.06 -1.51 5.44
C ALA A 160 8.76 -1.19 6.20
N ASP A 161 8.51 -1.92 7.28
CA ASP A 161 7.32 -1.73 8.11
C ASP A 161 7.70 -1.44 9.57
N PRO A 162 7.74 -0.16 9.98
CA PRO A 162 8.11 0.23 11.34
C PRO A 162 7.15 -0.32 12.41
N ARG A 163 5.94 -0.78 12.02
CA ARG A 163 5.00 -1.42 12.93
C ARG A 163 5.54 -2.74 13.49
N LEU A 164 6.43 -3.42 12.75
CA LEU A 164 7.09 -4.65 13.22
C LEU A 164 7.90 -4.38 14.49
N SER A 165 8.72 -3.33 14.51
CA SER A 165 9.51 -2.92 15.67
C SER A 165 8.62 -2.58 16.86
N THR A 166 7.57 -1.80 16.62
CA THR A 166 6.62 -1.42 17.68
C THR A 166 5.88 -2.63 18.25
N ALA A 167 5.41 -3.53 17.39
CA ALA A 167 4.70 -4.73 17.81
C ALA A 167 5.60 -5.68 18.61
N LEU A 168 6.86 -5.83 18.20
CA LEU A 168 7.82 -6.70 18.87
C LEU A 168 8.21 -6.15 20.25
N ALA A 169 8.45 -4.85 20.36
CA ALA A 169 8.70 -4.17 21.64
C ALA A 169 7.52 -4.32 22.60
N ALA A 170 6.28 -4.15 22.08
CA ALA A 170 5.07 -4.33 22.89
C ALA A 170 4.88 -5.78 23.37
N ALA A 171 5.28 -6.75 22.56
CA ALA A 171 5.21 -8.18 22.92
C ALA A 171 6.30 -8.60 23.93
N ASN A 172 7.39 -7.83 24.06
CA ASN A 172 8.53 -8.15 24.90
C ASN A 172 8.95 -6.94 25.77
N PRO A 173 8.09 -6.45 26.66
CA PRO A 173 8.35 -5.22 27.42
C PRO A 173 9.58 -5.33 28.33
N ASP A 174 9.84 -6.50 28.90
CA ASP A 174 10.96 -6.74 29.81
C ASP A 174 12.31 -6.87 29.08
N ALA A 175 12.29 -7.16 27.79
CA ALA A 175 13.49 -7.27 26.95
C ALA A 175 13.84 -5.94 26.24
N THR A 176 12.92 -4.96 26.27
CA THR A 176 13.10 -3.68 25.57
C THR A 176 13.88 -2.70 26.46
N GLN A 177 14.98 -2.17 25.93
CA GLN A 177 15.74 -1.10 26.56
C GLN A 177 15.58 0.19 25.73
N PRO A 178 15.46 1.37 26.38
CA PRO A 178 15.32 2.66 25.69
C PRO A 178 16.60 3.10 24.95
#